data_eb7b35868fb4f7b46785faf411bfddc7
#
_entry.id   eb7b35868fb4f7b46785faf411bfddc7
#
_cell.length_a   1.000
_cell.length_b   1.000
_cell.length_c   1.000
_cell.angle_alpha   90.00
_cell.angle_beta   90.00
_cell.angle_gamma   90.00
#
_symmetry.space_group_name_H-M   'P 1'
#
loop_
_entity.id
_entity.type
_entity.pdbx_description
1 polymer ?
#
loop_
_entity_poly.entity_id
_entity_poly.type
_entity_poly.pdbx_seq_one_letter_code
_entity_poly.pdbx_strand_id
1 'polypeptide(L)'
;MNAEATVLKLYPLGENGLIAVWCTEEGLIRTAAKSARKPGSPFAGRLDIFYQCRMQWTQAKKGDLHTLTSADLLSPRLALRKSYLRLSAAGYFARLFLQMLEPDTPIPEFYDLLQRAYTYLENNDPTLRAVLHFEQE
;
A
#
# COMPACT_ATOMS: atom_id res chain seq x y z
N MET A 1 -3.68 17.20 -0.33
CA MET A 1 -2.73 16.50 0.55
C MET A 1 -1.93 15.50 -0.27
N ASN A 2 -0.68 15.25 0.08
CA ASN A 2 0.15 14.28 -0.63
C ASN A 2 1.08 13.54 0.33
N ALA A 3 1.53 12.34 -0.09
CA ALA A 3 2.48 11.53 0.67
C ALA A 3 3.06 10.43 -0.21
N GLU A 4 4.26 9.94 0.15
CA GLU A 4 4.72 8.65 -0.32
C GLU A 4 3.96 7.56 0.42
N ALA A 5 3.51 6.54 -0.31
CA ALA A 5 2.64 5.53 0.25
C ALA A 5 2.81 4.20 -0.45
N THR A 6 2.52 3.13 0.25
CA THR A 6 2.50 1.77 -0.31
C THR A 6 1.09 1.22 -0.23
N VAL A 7 0.62 0.65 -1.33
CA VAL A 7 -0.71 0.03 -1.39
C VAL A 7 -0.68 -1.31 -0.63
N LEU A 8 -1.50 -1.43 0.41
CA LEU A 8 -1.64 -2.66 1.19
C LEU A 8 -2.82 -3.51 0.74
N LYS A 9 -3.87 -2.89 0.26
CA LYS A 9 -5.08 -3.61 -0.14
C LYS A 9 -5.86 -2.82 -1.17
N LEU A 10 -6.52 -3.53 -2.08
CA LEU A 10 -7.42 -2.95 -3.08
C LEU A 10 -8.77 -3.65 -3.00
N TYR A 11 -9.84 -2.85 -3.12
CA TYR A 11 -11.20 -3.36 -3.20
C TYR A 11 -11.89 -2.77 -4.43
N PRO A 12 -12.80 -3.50 -5.07
CA PRO A 12 -13.63 -2.89 -6.11
C PRO A 12 -14.60 -1.86 -5.52
N LEU A 13 -14.83 -0.80 -6.28
CA LEU A 13 -15.81 0.23 -5.95
C LEU A 13 -16.69 0.44 -7.17
N GLY A 14 -17.94 -0.08 -7.14
CA GLY A 14 -18.80 -0.06 -8.32
C GLY A 14 -18.21 -0.87 -9.46
N GLU A 15 -18.53 -0.52 -10.70
CA GLU A 15 -18.08 -1.26 -11.88
C GLU A 15 -16.63 -0.93 -12.27
N ASN A 16 -16.21 0.31 -12.08
CA ASN A 16 -14.93 0.78 -12.63
C ASN A 16 -13.99 1.39 -11.60
N GLY A 17 -14.42 1.52 -10.35
CA GLY A 17 -13.63 2.16 -9.32
C GLY A 17 -12.81 1.18 -8.48
N LEU A 18 -11.87 1.74 -7.72
CA LEU A 18 -11.08 1.01 -6.73
C LEU A 18 -11.02 1.81 -5.44
N ILE A 19 -11.07 1.10 -4.32
CA ILE A 19 -10.69 1.64 -3.02
C ILE A 19 -9.31 1.09 -2.70
N ALA A 20 -8.37 1.99 -2.41
CA ALA A 20 -7.02 1.62 -2.03
C ALA A 20 -6.78 1.94 -0.56
N VAL A 21 -6.19 1.00 0.16
CA VAL A 21 -5.72 1.22 1.52
C VAL A 21 -4.21 1.39 1.46
N TRP A 22 -3.73 2.55 1.89
CA TRP A 22 -2.34 2.96 1.80
C TRP A 22 -1.69 2.98 3.18
N CYS A 23 -0.44 2.53 3.25
CA CYS A 23 0.41 2.78 4.42
C CYS A 23 1.27 4.00 4.13
N THR A 24 1.19 5.00 5.00
CA THR A 24 1.95 6.24 4.89
C THR A 24 2.60 6.57 6.23
N GLU A 25 3.45 7.59 6.25
CA GLU A 25 3.99 8.11 7.52
C GLU A 25 2.89 8.66 8.43
N GLU A 26 1.75 9.02 7.85
CA GLU A 26 0.58 9.53 8.60
C GLU A 26 -0.39 8.41 8.98
N GLY A 27 0.02 7.14 8.84
CA GLY A 27 -0.80 5.99 9.16
C GLY A 27 -1.50 5.41 7.95
N LEU A 28 -2.58 4.67 8.17
CA LEU A 28 -3.39 4.12 7.08
C LEU A 28 -4.31 5.19 6.52
N ILE A 29 -4.30 5.32 5.19
CA ILE A 29 -5.19 6.24 4.48
C ILE A 29 -5.97 5.44 3.44
N ARG A 30 -7.28 5.61 3.41
CA ARG A 30 -8.18 4.94 2.47
C ARG A 30 -8.68 5.93 1.44
N THR A 31 -8.54 5.58 0.16
CA THR A 31 -8.94 6.47 -0.93
C THR A 31 -9.82 5.75 -1.94
N ALA A 32 -10.72 6.53 -2.55
CA ALA A 32 -11.57 6.07 -3.64
C ALA A 32 -11.12 6.69 -4.95
N ALA A 33 -11.00 5.86 -6.00
CA ALA A 33 -10.73 6.28 -7.36
C ALA A 33 -11.84 5.72 -8.25
N LYS A 34 -12.85 6.53 -8.55
CA LYS A 34 -14.12 6.06 -9.15
C LYS A 34 -13.99 5.44 -10.52
N SER A 35 -12.99 5.82 -11.30
CA SER A 35 -12.82 5.31 -12.67
C SER A 35 -11.46 4.64 -12.88
N ALA A 36 -10.85 4.16 -11.80
CA ALA A 36 -9.49 3.63 -11.85
C ALA A 36 -9.33 2.44 -12.80
N ARG A 37 -10.38 1.64 -13.00
CA ARG A 37 -10.33 0.45 -13.85
C ARG A 37 -10.79 0.69 -15.28
N LYS A 38 -11.22 1.89 -15.62
CA LYS A 38 -11.61 2.22 -17.00
C LYS A 38 -10.38 2.33 -17.89
N PRO A 39 -10.46 1.89 -19.17
CA PRO A 39 -9.39 2.16 -20.13
C PRO A 39 -9.15 3.66 -20.25
N GLY A 40 -7.88 4.08 -20.29
CA GLY A 40 -7.53 5.48 -20.35
C GLY A 40 -7.61 6.24 -19.03
N SER A 41 -7.88 5.55 -17.92
CA SER A 41 -7.88 6.18 -16.60
C SER A 41 -6.51 6.77 -16.28
N PRO A 42 -6.45 7.95 -15.58
CA PRO A 42 -5.17 8.48 -15.09
C PRO A 42 -4.48 7.56 -14.07
N PHE A 43 -5.20 6.57 -13.54
CA PHE A 43 -4.64 5.60 -12.59
C PHE A 43 -4.23 4.28 -13.25
N ALA A 44 -4.39 4.16 -14.57
CA ALA A 44 -4.05 2.91 -15.27
C ALA A 44 -2.56 2.57 -15.08
N GLY A 45 -2.29 1.34 -14.63
CA GLY A 45 -0.93 0.86 -14.37
C GLY A 45 -0.26 1.47 -13.13
N ARG A 46 -0.96 2.30 -12.37
CA ARG A 46 -0.38 3.01 -11.22
C ARG A 46 -0.91 2.52 -9.87
N LEU A 47 -1.94 1.69 -9.88
CA LEU A 47 -2.52 1.14 -8.67
C LEU A 47 -2.48 -0.38 -8.73
N ASP A 48 -1.67 -0.96 -7.88
CA ASP A 48 -1.68 -2.40 -7.63
C ASP A 48 -1.10 -2.65 -6.24
N ILE A 49 -1.36 -3.82 -5.71
CA ILE A 49 -0.90 -4.18 -4.36
C ILE A 49 0.63 -4.10 -4.29
N PHE A 50 1.13 -3.57 -3.18
CA PHE A 50 2.55 -3.35 -2.87
C PHE A 50 3.25 -2.25 -3.68
N TYR A 51 2.56 -1.62 -4.63
CA TYR A 51 3.13 -0.48 -5.36
C TYR A 51 3.43 0.66 -4.40
N GLN A 52 4.61 1.25 -4.57
CA GLN A 52 4.97 2.49 -3.88
C GLN A 52 4.70 3.65 -4.81
N CYS A 53 3.92 4.61 -4.34
CA CYS A 53 3.50 5.76 -5.13
C CYS A 53 3.67 7.04 -4.33
N ARG A 54 3.83 8.17 -5.04
CA ARG A 54 3.55 9.47 -4.46
C ARG A 54 2.09 9.78 -4.79
N MET A 55 1.26 9.81 -3.78
CA MET A 55 -0.17 9.97 -3.94
C MET A 55 -0.65 11.36 -3.50
N GLN A 56 -1.71 11.82 -4.13
CA GLN A 56 -2.42 13.04 -3.73
C GLN A 56 -3.89 12.70 -3.53
N TRP A 57 -4.48 13.26 -2.50
CA TRP A 57 -5.88 13.01 -2.20
C TRP A 57 -6.55 14.26 -1.65
N THR A 58 -7.89 14.28 -1.77
CA THR A 58 -8.74 15.30 -1.16
C THR A 58 -9.38 14.69 0.08
N GLN A 59 -9.24 15.38 1.20
CA GLN A 59 -9.77 14.93 2.48
C GLN A 59 -11.29 14.82 2.44
N ALA A 60 -11.84 13.70 2.94
CA ALA A 60 -13.27 13.53 3.06
C ALA A 60 -13.83 14.50 4.10
N LYS A 61 -15.03 15.03 3.85
CA LYS A 61 -15.73 15.88 4.82
C LYS A 61 -16.24 15.10 6.00
N LYS A 62 -16.59 13.84 5.78
CA LYS A 62 -17.05 12.90 6.81
C LYS A 62 -16.42 11.54 6.55
N GLY A 63 -16.05 10.86 7.65
CA GLY A 63 -15.49 9.52 7.55
C GLY A 63 -14.05 9.51 7.10
N ASP A 64 -13.55 8.32 6.78
CA ASP A 64 -12.15 8.07 6.50
C ASP A 64 -11.87 7.64 5.06
N LEU A 65 -12.87 7.69 4.17
CA LEU A 65 -12.68 7.38 2.76
C LEU A 65 -12.50 8.67 1.97
N HIS A 66 -11.24 8.97 1.66
CA HIS A 66 -10.86 10.18 0.95
C HIS A 66 -10.93 9.97 -0.57
N THR A 67 -10.77 11.03 -1.35
CA THR A 67 -10.78 10.95 -2.82
C THR A 67 -9.36 11.00 -3.36
N LEU A 68 -8.93 9.94 -4.06
CA LEU A 68 -7.63 9.92 -4.71
C LEU A 68 -7.67 10.81 -5.95
N THR A 69 -6.76 11.80 -6.02
CA THR A 69 -6.67 12.72 -7.14
C THR A 69 -5.53 12.39 -8.08
N SER A 70 -4.41 11.86 -7.58
CA SER A 70 -3.32 11.40 -8.45
C SER A 70 -2.48 10.36 -7.73
N ALA A 71 -1.78 9.54 -8.53
CA ALA A 71 -0.82 8.56 -8.03
C ALA A 71 0.32 8.45 -9.04
N ASP A 72 1.51 8.88 -8.63
CA ASP A 72 2.72 8.74 -9.43
C ASP A 72 3.49 7.52 -8.96
N LEU A 73 3.70 6.56 -9.85
CA LEU A 73 4.38 5.32 -9.51
C LEU A 73 5.85 5.57 -9.25
N LEU A 74 6.32 5.24 -8.04
CA LEU A 74 7.72 5.32 -7.66
C LEU A 74 8.42 3.98 -7.82
N SER A 75 7.76 2.88 -7.39
CA SER A 75 8.29 1.54 -7.55
C SER A 75 7.15 0.53 -7.59
N PRO A 76 7.06 -0.29 -8.67
CA PRO A 76 6.08 -1.37 -8.72
C PRO A 76 6.50 -2.59 -7.91
N ARG A 77 7.73 -2.62 -7.39
CA ARG A 77 8.28 -3.74 -6.61
C ARG A 77 8.11 -5.09 -7.33
N LEU A 78 8.41 -5.12 -8.63
CA LEU A 78 8.21 -6.31 -9.45
C LEU A 78 9.00 -7.53 -8.94
N ALA A 79 10.12 -7.30 -8.26
CA ALA A 79 10.93 -8.38 -7.70
C ALA A 79 10.17 -9.22 -6.66
N LEU A 80 9.14 -8.65 -6.00
CA LEU A 80 8.30 -9.41 -5.07
C LEU A 80 7.51 -10.51 -5.78
N ARG A 81 7.23 -10.34 -7.07
CA ARG A 81 6.44 -11.29 -7.86
C ARG A 81 7.25 -12.43 -8.47
N LYS A 82 8.58 -12.40 -8.30
CA LYS A 82 9.47 -13.44 -8.81
C LYS A 82 9.41 -14.74 -8.01
N SER A 83 8.89 -14.69 -6.78
CA SER A 83 8.88 -15.82 -5.88
C SER A 83 7.56 -15.85 -5.12
N TYR A 84 6.95 -17.04 -5.06
CA TYR A 84 5.75 -17.24 -4.25
C TYR A 84 6.01 -16.91 -2.78
N LEU A 85 7.20 -17.26 -2.27
CA LEU A 85 7.57 -16.99 -0.88
C LEU A 85 7.65 -15.48 -0.61
N ARG A 86 8.23 -14.72 -1.54
CA ARG A 86 8.32 -13.25 -1.39
C ARG A 86 6.94 -12.62 -1.39
N LEU A 87 6.10 -13.03 -2.32
CA LEU A 87 4.76 -12.49 -2.45
C LEU A 87 3.91 -12.85 -1.22
N SER A 88 4.02 -14.09 -0.73
CA SER A 88 3.30 -14.54 0.46
C SER A 88 3.72 -13.77 1.71
N ALA A 89 5.02 -13.53 1.87
CA ALA A 89 5.55 -12.75 3.01
C ALA A 89 5.08 -11.30 2.95
N ALA A 90 5.11 -10.68 1.77
CA ALA A 90 4.63 -9.32 1.59
C ALA A 90 3.14 -9.21 1.95
N GLY A 91 2.33 -10.18 1.54
CA GLY A 91 0.91 -10.24 1.89
C GLY A 91 0.69 -10.42 3.39
N TYR A 92 1.50 -11.23 4.04
CA TYR A 92 1.44 -11.42 5.49
C TYR A 92 1.75 -10.12 6.24
N PHE A 93 2.80 -9.41 5.84
CA PHE A 93 3.16 -8.13 6.45
C PHE A 93 2.07 -7.09 6.25
N ALA A 94 1.46 -7.05 5.05
CA ALA A 94 0.35 -6.14 4.80
C ALA A 94 -0.83 -6.43 5.72
N ARG A 95 -1.17 -7.70 5.92
CA ARG A 95 -2.28 -8.07 6.83
C ARG A 95 -1.98 -7.68 8.26
N LEU A 96 -0.73 -7.87 8.73
CA LEU A 96 -0.33 -7.44 10.08
C LEU A 96 -0.53 -5.94 10.24
N PHE A 97 -0.08 -5.14 9.28
CA PHE A 97 -0.19 -3.69 9.35
C PHE A 97 -1.65 -3.24 9.33
N LEU A 98 -2.50 -3.89 8.51
CA LEU A 98 -3.93 -3.58 8.47
C LEU A 98 -4.64 -3.85 9.79
N GLN A 99 -4.17 -4.84 10.56
CA GLN A 99 -4.74 -5.17 11.86
C GLN A 99 -4.24 -4.26 12.98
N MET A 100 -3.00 -3.76 12.87
CA MET A 100 -2.34 -3.04 13.95
C MET A 100 -2.53 -1.52 13.85
N LEU A 101 -2.69 -0.99 12.65
CA LEU A 101 -2.78 0.45 12.44
C LEU A 101 -4.23 0.90 12.34
N GLU A 102 -4.53 2.06 12.92
CA GLU A 102 -5.84 2.70 12.77
C GLU A 102 -5.78 3.76 11.67
N PRO A 103 -6.91 3.99 10.96
CA PRO A 103 -6.94 5.03 9.94
C PRO A 103 -6.55 6.40 10.50
N ASP A 104 -5.75 7.15 9.72
CA ASP A 104 -5.35 8.52 10.01
C ASP A 104 -4.58 8.70 11.33
N THR A 105 -4.05 7.61 11.92
CA THR A 105 -3.21 7.69 13.12
C THR A 105 -1.74 7.67 12.71
N PRO A 106 -0.98 8.76 12.90
CA PRO A 106 0.41 8.83 12.44
C PRO A 106 1.32 7.92 13.26
N ILE A 107 1.95 6.96 12.59
CA ILE A 107 3.01 6.13 13.17
C ILE A 107 4.12 5.98 12.13
N PRO A 108 5.00 7.00 11.99
CA PRO A 108 6.01 7.01 10.92
C PRO A 108 6.95 5.82 10.96
N GLU A 109 7.26 5.30 12.15
CA GLU A 109 8.14 4.15 12.34
C GLU A 109 7.62 2.91 11.62
N PHE A 110 6.31 2.73 11.56
CA PHE A 110 5.71 1.58 10.89
C PHE A 110 5.83 1.68 9.36
N TYR A 111 5.72 2.90 8.82
CA TYR A 111 5.95 3.09 7.39
C TYR A 111 7.40 2.73 7.02
N ASP A 112 8.36 3.23 7.78
CA ASP A 112 9.77 2.90 7.58
C ASP A 112 10.05 1.41 7.69
N LEU A 113 9.46 0.76 8.70
CA LEU A 113 9.61 -0.67 8.90
C LEU A 113 9.06 -1.47 7.70
N LEU A 114 7.90 -1.08 7.19
CA LEU A 114 7.31 -1.74 6.03
C LEU A 114 8.18 -1.56 4.79
N GLN A 115 8.72 -0.35 4.56
CA GLN A 115 9.60 -0.10 3.43
C GLN A 115 10.86 -0.95 3.50
N ARG A 116 11.47 -1.06 4.68
CA ARG A 116 12.65 -1.90 4.89
C ARG A 116 12.35 -3.37 4.66
N ALA A 117 11.18 -3.85 5.14
CA ALA A 117 10.77 -5.22 4.94
C ALA A 117 10.57 -5.54 3.46
N TYR A 118 9.90 -4.67 2.71
CA TYR A 118 9.68 -4.88 1.28
C TYR A 118 10.99 -4.79 0.48
N THR A 119 11.87 -3.88 0.82
CA THR A 119 13.20 -3.79 0.19
C THR A 119 14.00 -5.08 0.41
N TYR A 120 13.94 -5.63 1.62
CA TYR A 120 14.59 -6.91 1.90
C TYR A 120 14.01 -8.02 1.01
N LEU A 121 12.69 -8.10 0.88
CA LEU A 121 12.02 -9.12 0.07
C LEU A 121 12.29 -8.96 -1.43
N GLU A 122 12.53 -7.74 -1.91
CA GLU A 122 12.90 -7.52 -3.30
C GLU A 122 14.22 -8.19 -3.66
N ASN A 123 15.10 -8.40 -2.69
CA ASN A 123 16.45 -8.90 -2.90
C ASN A 123 16.68 -10.29 -2.31
N ASN A 124 15.78 -10.80 -1.49
CA ASN A 124 16.00 -12.04 -0.74
C ASN A 124 14.70 -12.81 -0.59
N ASP A 125 14.77 -14.14 -0.64
CA ASP A 125 13.64 -14.96 -0.24
C ASP A 125 13.49 -14.91 1.29
N PRO A 126 12.24 -14.91 1.82
CA PRO A 126 12.03 -14.82 3.25
C PRO A 126 12.45 -16.11 3.95
N THR A 127 12.99 -15.96 5.17
CA THR A 127 13.26 -17.03 6.06
C THR A 127 12.40 -16.88 7.30
N LEU A 128 12.18 -17.98 8.04
CA LEU A 128 11.46 -17.91 9.30
C LEU A 128 12.09 -16.90 10.25
N ARG A 129 13.42 -16.87 10.30
CA ARG A 129 14.16 -15.94 11.15
C ARG A 129 13.89 -14.49 10.79
N ALA A 130 13.86 -14.18 9.48
CA ALA A 130 13.59 -12.82 9.02
C ALA A 130 12.17 -12.38 9.38
N VAL A 131 11.18 -13.27 9.21
CA VAL A 131 9.78 -12.98 9.56
C VAL A 131 9.64 -12.74 11.06
N LEU A 132 10.27 -13.58 11.90
CA LEU A 132 10.24 -13.40 13.35
C LEU A 132 10.90 -12.09 13.77
N HIS A 133 12.01 -11.73 13.13
CA HIS A 133 12.67 -10.45 13.41
C HIS A 133 11.76 -9.26 13.10
N PHE A 134 11.05 -9.30 11.98
CA PHE A 134 10.10 -8.27 11.61
C PHE A 134 8.97 -8.15 12.66
N GLU A 135 8.44 -9.28 13.12
CA GLU A 135 7.34 -9.30 14.09
C GLU A 135 7.75 -8.72 15.45
N GLN A 136 9.03 -8.81 15.81
CA GLN A 136 9.54 -8.29 17.08
C GLN A 136 9.75 -6.77 17.06
N GLU A 137 9.84 -6.18 15.91
CA GLU A 137 9.95 -4.72 15.78
C GLU A 137 8.55 -4.08 15.75
#